data_553c5f5075900e6c8d10b8d0ed6b50c8
#
_entry.id   553c5f5075900e6c8d10b8d0ed6b50c8
#
_cell.length_a   1.000
_cell.length_b   1.000
_cell.length_c   1.000
_cell.angle_alpha   90.00
_cell.angle_beta   90.00
_cell.angle_gamma   90.00
#
_symmetry.space_group_name_H-M   'P 1'
#
loop_
_entity.id
_entity.type
_entity.pdbx_description
1 polymer ?
#
loop_
_entity_poly.entity_id
_entity_poly.type
_entity_poly.pdbx_seq_one_letter_code
_entity_poly.pdbx_strand_id
1 'polypeptide(L)'
;MKLSSIINKDCSKAAVLFNSKKRALEYISELASQHLPEHNAHEILDAFLTREKLGSTGIGKGIAIPHGRLTGIDTIFAILVTNQNGIDFDAIDNRPVDILLAMLVPEGNNAEHLKTLAAIADKLNNKEFCKQLRHAKDDEALYQLIAHQD
;
A
#
# COMPACT_ATOMS: atom_id res chain seq x y z
N MET A 1 16.58 -3.50 -0.22
CA MET A 1 15.35 -4.16 -0.67
C MET A 1 14.84 -3.50 -1.94
N LYS A 2 14.35 -4.28 -2.86
CA LYS A 2 13.79 -3.78 -4.11
C LYS A 2 12.27 -3.77 -4.05
N LEU A 3 11.65 -2.63 -4.30
CA LEU A 3 10.19 -2.54 -4.32
C LEU A 3 9.57 -3.44 -5.38
N SER A 4 10.20 -3.56 -6.54
CA SER A 4 9.69 -4.43 -7.61
C SER A 4 9.68 -5.91 -7.25
N SER A 5 10.37 -6.30 -6.18
CA SER A 5 10.33 -7.69 -5.70
C SER A 5 9.03 -8.03 -4.97
N ILE A 6 8.30 -7.02 -4.49
CA ILE A 6 7.05 -7.22 -3.74
C ILE A 6 5.84 -6.59 -4.42
N ILE A 7 6.04 -5.64 -5.35
CA ILE A 7 4.95 -4.98 -6.09
C ILE A 7 5.05 -5.41 -7.55
N ASN A 8 4.02 -6.08 -8.06
CA ASN A 8 4.02 -6.41 -9.47
C ASN A 8 3.32 -5.30 -10.29
N LYS A 9 3.48 -5.39 -11.61
CA LYS A 9 2.95 -4.37 -12.53
C LYS A 9 1.43 -4.20 -12.40
N ASP A 10 0.70 -5.29 -12.23
CA ASP A 10 -0.76 -5.26 -12.15
C ASP A 10 -1.29 -4.71 -10.83
N CYS A 11 -0.41 -4.51 -9.86
CA CYS A 11 -0.75 -4.01 -8.54
C CYS A 11 -0.23 -2.59 -8.30
N SER A 12 0.00 -1.84 -9.39
CA SER A 12 0.37 -0.42 -9.35
C SER A 12 -0.72 0.36 -10.08
N LYS A 13 -1.50 1.14 -9.34
CA LYS A 13 -2.66 1.87 -9.88
C LYS A 13 -2.52 3.35 -9.63
N ALA A 14 -2.44 4.13 -10.71
CA ALA A 14 -2.21 5.56 -10.64
C ALA A 14 -3.51 6.36 -10.75
N ALA A 15 -3.55 7.46 -10.02
CA ALA A 15 -4.60 8.48 -10.13
C ALA A 15 -6.01 7.92 -9.99
N VAL A 16 -6.21 6.99 -9.06
CA VAL A 16 -7.52 6.44 -8.72
C VAL A 16 -8.28 7.48 -7.91
N LEU A 17 -9.60 7.44 -7.94
CA LEU A 17 -10.43 8.37 -7.19
C LEU A 17 -11.18 7.65 -6.08
N PHE A 18 -10.77 7.92 -4.84
CA PHE A 18 -11.47 7.47 -3.64
C PHE A 18 -11.95 8.68 -2.86
N ASN A 19 -13.04 8.51 -2.12
CA ASN A 19 -13.58 9.56 -1.27
C ASN A 19 -13.41 9.28 0.22
N SER A 20 -12.91 8.10 0.59
CA SER A 20 -12.76 7.73 1.98
C SER A 20 -11.70 6.64 2.18
N LYS A 21 -11.21 6.55 3.39
CA LYS A 21 -10.30 5.49 3.82
C LYS A 21 -10.90 4.10 3.57
N LYS A 22 -12.17 3.92 3.92
CA LYS A 22 -12.83 2.63 3.75
C LYS A 22 -12.88 2.22 2.28
N ARG A 23 -13.25 3.16 1.40
CA ARG A 23 -13.31 2.87 -0.04
C ARG A 23 -11.94 2.53 -0.61
N ALA A 24 -10.91 3.23 -0.18
CA ALA A 24 -9.54 2.91 -0.60
C ALA A 24 -9.15 1.50 -0.20
N LEU A 25 -9.43 1.11 1.05
CA LEU A 25 -9.10 -0.23 1.53
C LEU A 25 -9.93 -1.31 0.84
N GLU A 26 -11.20 -1.04 0.54
CA GLU A 26 -12.05 -1.94 -0.23
C GLU A 26 -11.49 -2.19 -1.64
N TYR A 27 -11.10 -1.12 -2.33
CA TYR A 27 -10.51 -1.22 -3.67
C TYR A 27 -9.24 -2.05 -3.64
N ILE A 28 -8.35 -1.77 -2.69
CA ILE A 28 -7.09 -2.50 -2.55
C ILE A 28 -7.35 -3.97 -2.27
N SER A 29 -8.34 -4.27 -1.44
CA SER A 29 -8.69 -5.65 -1.09
C SER A 29 -9.25 -6.42 -2.28
N GLU A 30 -10.06 -5.79 -3.10
CA GLU A 30 -10.58 -6.39 -4.32
C GLU A 30 -9.46 -6.68 -5.32
N LEU A 31 -8.55 -5.73 -5.49
CA LEU A 31 -7.41 -5.91 -6.38
C LEU A 31 -6.52 -7.07 -5.90
N ALA A 32 -6.23 -7.12 -4.61
CA ALA A 32 -5.43 -8.20 -4.04
C ALA A 32 -6.10 -9.56 -4.23
N SER A 33 -7.43 -9.63 -4.09
CA SER A 33 -8.16 -10.90 -4.23
C SER A 33 -8.05 -11.49 -5.63
N GLN A 34 -7.83 -10.66 -6.64
CA GLN A 34 -7.64 -11.12 -8.00
C GLN A 34 -6.30 -11.85 -8.19
N HIS A 35 -5.34 -11.58 -7.32
CA HIS A 35 -4.01 -12.17 -7.38
C HIS A 35 -3.75 -13.22 -6.29
N LEU A 36 -4.66 -13.34 -5.33
CA LEU A 36 -4.57 -14.30 -4.22
C LEU A 36 -5.83 -15.16 -4.21
N PRO A 37 -5.90 -16.18 -5.09
CA PRO A 37 -7.15 -16.91 -5.32
C PRO A 37 -7.69 -17.68 -4.11
N GLU A 38 -6.87 -17.92 -3.10
CA GLU A 38 -7.31 -18.61 -1.87
C GLU A 38 -7.98 -17.67 -0.87
N HIS A 39 -8.02 -16.35 -1.18
CA HIS A 39 -8.60 -15.35 -0.30
C HIS A 39 -9.62 -14.51 -1.05
N ASN A 40 -10.76 -14.23 -0.42
CA ASN A 40 -11.70 -13.29 -1.00
C ASN A 40 -11.43 -11.87 -0.50
N ALA A 41 -12.04 -10.89 -1.17
CA ALA A 41 -11.83 -9.48 -0.83
C ALA A 41 -12.24 -9.16 0.60
N HIS A 42 -13.27 -9.81 1.13
CA HIS A 42 -13.75 -9.58 2.49
C HIS A 42 -12.72 -9.99 3.54
N GLU A 43 -12.08 -11.16 3.36
CA GLU A 43 -11.01 -11.61 4.26
C GLU A 43 -9.83 -10.65 4.26
N ILE A 44 -9.47 -10.17 3.07
CA ILE A 44 -8.35 -9.24 2.92
C ILE A 44 -8.67 -7.90 3.57
N LEU A 45 -9.88 -7.40 3.35
CA LEU A 45 -10.34 -6.16 3.99
C LEU A 45 -10.31 -6.28 5.51
N ASP A 46 -10.78 -7.41 6.05
CA ASP A 46 -10.75 -7.65 7.49
C ASP A 46 -9.32 -7.63 8.04
N ALA A 47 -8.36 -8.17 7.30
CA ALA A 47 -6.96 -8.14 7.71
C ALA A 47 -6.45 -6.69 7.84
N PHE A 48 -6.75 -5.84 6.86
CA PHE A 48 -6.39 -4.42 6.92
C PHE A 48 -7.09 -3.71 8.07
N LEU A 49 -8.41 -3.92 8.22
CA LEU A 49 -9.19 -3.24 9.25
C LEU A 49 -8.76 -3.65 10.66
N THR A 50 -8.41 -4.91 10.86
CA THR A 50 -7.91 -5.39 12.15
C THR A 50 -6.66 -4.61 12.56
N ARG A 51 -5.75 -4.35 11.62
CA ARG A 51 -4.55 -3.58 11.91
C ARG A 51 -4.88 -2.09 12.13
N GLU A 52 -5.76 -1.50 11.33
CA GLU A 52 -6.11 -0.09 11.45
C GLU A 52 -6.81 0.24 12.77
N LYS A 53 -7.50 -0.72 13.38
CA LYS A 53 -8.10 -0.54 14.71
C LYS A 53 -7.07 -0.30 15.80
N LEU A 54 -5.83 -0.74 15.61
CA LEU A 54 -4.73 -0.53 16.56
C LEU A 54 -4.13 0.87 16.44
N GLY A 55 -4.43 1.57 15.38
CA GLY A 55 -3.92 2.90 15.08
C GLY A 55 -3.71 3.07 13.59
N SER A 56 -3.83 4.31 13.11
CA SER A 56 -3.70 4.59 11.69
C SER A 56 -2.31 4.24 11.15
N THR A 57 -2.28 3.68 9.94
CA THR A 57 -1.06 3.46 9.19
C THR A 57 -0.70 4.65 8.30
N GLY A 58 -1.39 5.77 8.44
CA GLY A 58 -1.00 7.03 7.81
C GLY A 58 0.22 7.61 8.52
N ILE A 59 1.37 7.57 7.85
CA ILE A 59 2.65 7.93 8.48
C ILE A 59 3.03 9.40 8.32
N GLY A 60 2.15 10.20 7.73
CA GLY A 60 2.39 11.61 7.48
C GLY A 60 2.85 11.87 6.05
N LYS A 61 2.91 13.14 5.68
CA LYS A 61 3.36 13.62 4.36
C LYS A 61 2.52 13.09 3.19
N GLY A 62 1.25 12.73 3.46
CA GLY A 62 0.34 12.22 2.44
C GLY A 62 0.50 10.74 2.15
N ILE A 63 1.16 9.98 3.02
CA ILE A 63 1.51 8.58 2.79
C ILE A 63 0.84 7.70 3.83
N ALA A 64 0.28 6.55 3.38
CA ALA A 64 -0.18 5.50 4.27
C ALA A 64 0.42 4.16 3.85
N ILE A 65 0.68 3.30 4.85
CA ILE A 65 1.18 1.95 4.62
C ILE A 65 0.22 0.96 5.30
N PRO A 66 -1.00 0.78 4.75
CA PRO A 66 -1.92 -0.20 5.29
C PRO A 66 -1.31 -1.59 5.19
N HIS A 67 -1.45 -2.40 6.23
CA HIS A 67 -0.94 -3.76 6.17
C HIS A 67 -1.78 -4.70 7.01
N GLY A 68 -1.71 -5.98 6.67
CA GLY A 68 -2.44 -7.01 7.38
C GLY A 68 -1.79 -8.36 7.19
N ARG A 69 -2.12 -9.30 8.06
CA ARG A 69 -1.60 -10.66 8.01
C ARG A 69 -2.61 -11.59 7.35
N LEU A 70 -2.10 -12.45 6.46
CA LEU A 70 -2.91 -13.49 5.85
C LEU A 70 -2.26 -14.85 6.06
N THR A 71 -3.09 -15.86 6.34
CA THR A 71 -2.65 -17.25 6.35
C THR A 71 -2.44 -17.73 4.92
N GLY A 72 -1.55 -18.69 4.75
CA GLY A 72 -1.41 -19.37 3.45
C GLY A 72 -0.65 -18.62 2.38
N ILE A 73 -0.10 -17.45 2.67
CA ILE A 73 0.83 -16.80 1.75
C ILE A 73 2.25 -16.96 2.28
N ASP A 74 3.22 -17.11 1.37
CA ASP A 74 4.62 -17.37 1.73
C ASP A 74 5.49 -16.14 1.67
N THR A 75 5.09 -15.14 0.90
CA THR A 75 5.87 -13.92 0.68
C THR A 75 4.96 -12.71 0.85
N ILE A 76 5.59 -11.55 1.07
CA ILE A 76 4.88 -10.29 1.15
C ILE A 76 4.28 -9.95 -0.20
N PHE A 77 3.01 -9.56 -0.21
CA PHE A 77 2.30 -9.09 -1.39
C PHE A 77 1.96 -7.61 -1.21
N ALA A 78 2.43 -6.75 -2.10
CA ALA A 78 2.26 -5.31 -1.96
C ALA A 78 1.53 -4.69 -3.15
N ILE A 79 0.80 -3.63 -2.87
CA ILE A 79 -0.03 -2.90 -3.83
C ILE A 79 0.26 -1.42 -3.64
N LEU A 80 0.59 -0.74 -4.74
CA LEU A 80 0.78 0.71 -4.70
C LEU A 80 -0.36 1.40 -5.43
N VAL A 81 -0.99 2.35 -4.76
CA VAL A 81 -2.09 3.14 -5.32
C VAL A 81 -1.83 4.61 -5.05
N THR A 82 -2.01 5.46 -6.06
CA THR A 82 -2.09 6.90 -5.83
C THR A 82 -3.53 7.35 -6.04
N ASN A 83 -3.97 8.32 -5.24
CA ASN A 83 -5.31 8.87 -5.32
C ASN A 83 -5.24 10.29 -5.86
N GLN A 84 -6.14 10.64 -6.77
CA GLN A 84 -6.18 11.99 -7.33
C GLN A 84 -6.37 13.05 -6.26
N ASN A 85 -7.22 12.75 -5.27
CA ASN A 85 -7.49 13.66 -4.15
C ASN A 85 -6.99 13.03 -2.87
N GLY A 86 -6.47 13.85 -1.96
CA GLY A 86 -6.14 13.34 -0.64
C GLY A 86 -7.40 12.89 0.10
N ILE A 87 -7.28 11.83 0.88
CA ILE A 87 -8.38 11.34 1.71
C ILE A 87 -7.97 11.37 3.19
N ASP A 88 -8.95 11.57 4.05
CA ASP A 88 -8.74 11.50 5.50
C ASP A 88 -8.43 10.04 5.87
N PHE A 89 -7.23 9.82 6.36
CA PHE A 89 -6.76 8.49 6.77
C PHE A 89 -6.44 8.45 8.27
N ASP A 90 -6.84 9.47 9.01
CA ASP A 90 -6.47 9.65 10.42
C ASP A 90 -4.94 9.61 10.61
N ALA A 91 -4.22 10.20 9.66
CA ALA A 91 -2.77 10.20 9.67
C ALA A 91 -2.22 10.98 10.88
N ILE A 92 -1.01 10.62 11.28
CA ILE A 92 -0.37 11.20 12.47
C ILE A 92 -0.24 12.72 12.40
N ASP A 93 -0.09 13.28 11.20
CA ASP A 93 0.03 14.74 10.99
C ASP A 93 -1.30 15.39 10.57
N ASN A 94 -2.39 14.66 10.57
CA ASN A 94 -3.72 15.09 10.16
C ASN A 94 -3.81 15.58 8.70
N ARG A 95 -2.81 15.26 7.88
CA ARG A 95 -2.83 15.60 6.45
C ARG A 95 -3.54 14.53 5.65
N PRO A 96 -4.23 14.92 4.56
CA PRO A 96 -4.83 13.95 3.65
C PRO A 96 -3.77 13.03 3.02
N VAL A 97 -4.17 11.80 2.75
CA VAL A 97 -3.30 10.78 2.15
C VAL A 97 -3.64 10.61 0.67
N ASP A 98 -2.62 10.61 -0.18
CA ASP A 98 -2.76 10.39 -1.62
C ASP A 98 -1.84 9.32 -2.17
N ILE A 99 -0.96 8.75 -1.34
CA ILE A 99 -0.11 7.61 -1.69
C ILE A 99 -0.38 6.50 -0.68
N LEU A 100 -0.81 5.33 -1.18
CA LEU A 100 -1.05 4.16 -0.34
C LEU A 100 -0.20 3.00 -0.85
N LEU A 101 0.71 2.52 0.00
CA LEU A 101 1.46 1.30 -0.28
C LEU A 101 0.97 0.24 0.71
N ALA A 102 0.06 -0.61 0.25
CA ALA A 102 -0.55 -1.63 1.08
C ALA A 102 0.24 -2.92 1.01
N MET A 103 0.28 -3.65 2.13
CA MET A 103 0.99 -4.92 2.19
C MET A 103 0.19 -5.98 2.90
N LEU A 104 0.23 -7.19 2.34
CA LEU A 104 -0.24 -8.39 3.01
C LEU A 104 0.98 -9.23 3.34
N VAL A 105 1.10 -9.59 4.61
CA VAL A 105 2.28 -10.29 5.10
C VAL A 105 1.91 -11.69 5.58
N PRO A 106 2.81 -12.67 5.41
CA PRO A 106 2.58 -14.01 5.95
C PRO A 106 2.46 -13.97 7.47
N GLU A 107 1.70 -14.88 8.03
CA GLU A 107 1.70 -15.09 9.48
C GLU A 107 3.06 -15.68 9.89
N GLY A 108 3.51 -15.33 11.10
CA GLY A 108 4.75 -15.84 11.64
C GLY A 108 5.83 -14.77 11.73
N ASN A 109 6.97 -14.95 11.10
CA ASN A 109 8.20 -14.19 11.30
C ASN A 109 8.04 -12.66 11.25
N ASN A 110 7.71 -12.06 12.41
CA ASN A 110 7.46 -10.63 12.54
C ASN A 110 8.71 -9.77 12.32
N ALA A 111 9.90 -10.30 12.60
CA ALA A 111 11.13 -9.53 12.49
C ALA A 111 11.42 -9.13 11.03
N GLU A 112 11.20 -10.04 10.08
CA GLU A 112 11.37 -9.74 8.66
C GLU A 112 10.35 -8.73 8.18
N HIS A 113 9.10 -8.87 8.62
CA HIS A 113 8.03 -7.94 8.25
C HIS A 113 8.34 -6.53 8.72
N LEU A 114 8.86 -6.37 9.93
CA LEU A 114 9.26 -5.07 10.46
C LEU A 114 10.39 -4.45 9.66
N LYS A 115 11.37 -5.24 9.23
CA LYS A 115 12.47 -4.77 8.39
C LYS A 115 11.94 -4.27 7.04
N THR A 116 11.01 -5.00 6.44
CA THR A 116 10.40 -4.61 5.17
C THR A 116 9.61 -3.32 5.32
N LEU A 117 8.79 -3.20 6.36
CA LEU A 117 8.05 -1.98 6.65
C LEU A 117 8.98 -0.77 6.80
N ALA A 118 10.07 -0.94 7.55
CA ALA A 118 11.03 0.13 7.75
C ALA A 118 11.71 0.54 6.45
N ALA A 119 12.08 -0.43 5.61
CA ALA A 119 12.70 -0.17 4.32
C ALA A 119 11.75 0.59 3.38
N ILE A 120 10.47 0.22 3.38
CA ILE A 120 9.45 0.89 2.57
C ILE A 120 9.25 2.33 3.06
N ALA A 121 9.11 2.51 4.36
CA ALA A 121 8.93 3.84 4.95
C ALA A 121 10.12 4.74 4.59
N ASP A 122 11.33 4.20 4.62
CA ASP A 122 12.54 4.94 4.27
C ASP A 122 12.52 5.39 2.80
N LYS A 123 12.14 4.50 1.88
CA LYS A 123 12.02 4.85 0.46
C LYS A 123 10.96 5.93 0.22
N LEU A 124 9.84 5.84 0.91
CA LEU A 124 8.75 6.81 0.79
C LEU A 124 9.05 8.12 1.54
N ASN A 125 10.10 8.17 2.33
CA ASN A 125 10.54 9.41 2.96
C ASN A 125 11.27 10.35 1.98
N ASN A 126 11.57 9.89 0.78
CA ASN A 126 12.19 10.69 -0.27
C ASN A 126 11.13 11.55 -0.95
N LYS A 127 11.21 12.87 -0.75
CA LYS A 127 10.22 13.82 -1.28
C LYS A 127 10.14 13.82 -2.81
N GLU A 128 11.29 13.72 -3.48
CA GLU A 128 11.32 13.73 -4.94
C GLU A 128 10.65 12.47 -5.50
N PHE A 129 10.92 11.33 -4.91
CA PHE A 129 10.29 10.09 -5.32
C PHE A 129 8.76 10.15 -5.17
N CYS A 130 8.29 10.64 -4.03
CA CYS A 130 6.84 10.79 -3.79
C CYS A 130 6.21 11.78 -4.76
N LYS A 131 6.89 12.87 -5.08
CA LYS A 131 6.42 13.83 -6.07
C LYS A 131 6.25 13.16 -7.44
N GLN A 132 7.22 12.35 -7.84
CA GLN A 132 7.14 11.60 -9.10
C GLN A 132 5.98 10.62 -9.09
N LEU A 133 5.77 9.90 -7.97
CA LEU A 133 4.64 8.98 -7.85
C LEU A 133 3.31 9.70 -8.03
N ARG A 134 3.16 10.88 -7.42
CA ARG A 134 1.94 11.67 -7.52
C ARG A 134 1.68 12.18 -8.93
N HIS A 135 2.71 12.43 -9.71
CA HIS A 135 2.60 12.94 -11.08
C HIS A 135 2.41 11.84 -12.12
N ALA A 136 2.59 10.58 -11.77
CA ALA A 136 2.35 9.48 -12.70
C ALA A 136 0.88 9.45 -13.10
N LYS A 137 0.61 9.53 -14.41
CA LYS A 137 -0.75 9.67 -14.93
C LYS A 137 -1.42 8.35 -15.23
N ASP A 138 -0.63 7.29 -15.39
CA ASP A 138 -1.15 5.96 -15.67
C ASP A 138 -0.37 4.90 -14.90
N ASP A 139 -0.90 3.68 -14.93
CA ASP A 139 -0.34 2.57 -14.14
C ASP A 139 1.06 2.18 -14.60
N GLU A 140 1.29 2.23 -15.91
CA GLU A 140 2.61 1.90 -16.46
C GLU A 140 3.68 2.90 -15.99
N ALA A 141 3.38 4.19 -16.07
CA ALA A 141 4.30 5.23 -15.61
C ALA A 141 4.61 5.07 -14.12
N LEU A 142 3.60 4.74 -13.32
CA LEU A 142 3.77 4.51 -11.90
C LEU A 142 4.69 3.32 -11.63
N TYR A 143 4.45 2.20 -12.32
CA TYR A 143 5.27 1.01 -12.14
C TYR A 143 6.73 1.24 -12.57
N GLN A 144 6.96 1.99 -13.65
CA GLN A 144 8.31 2.29 -14.10
C GLN A 144 9.10 3.07 -13.06
N LEU A 145 8.45 3.95 -12.31
CA LEU A 145 9.11 4.65 -11.20
C LEU A 145 9.58 3.68 -10.11
N ILE A 146 8.76 2.67 -9.81
CA ILE A 146 9.11 1.63 -8.85
C ILE A 146 10.31 0.82 -9.36
N ALA A 147 10.26 0.40 -10.61
CA ALA A 147 11.30 -0.42 -11.21
C ALA A 147 12.65 0.30 -11.29
N HIS A 148 12.62 1.62 -11.56
CA HIS A 148 13.83 2.42 -11.64
C HIS A 148 14.40 2.82 -10.27
N GLN A 149 13.59 2.72 -9.21
CA GLN A 149 14.05 3.01 -7.86
C GLN A 149 14.90 1.89 -7.28
N ASP A 150 14.80 0.71 -7.84
CA ASP A 150 15.53 -0.47 -7.39
C ASP A 150 17.02 -0.43 -7.73
#